data_f586f8fdfacb5194e0ab3693c27a770d
#
_entry.id   f586f8fdfacb5194e0ab3693c27a770d
#
_cell.length_a   1.000
_cell.length_b   1.000
_cell.length_c   1.000
_cell.angle_alpha   90.00
_cell.angle_beta   90.00
_cell.angle_gamma   90.00
#
_symmetry.space_group_name_H-M   'P 1'
#
loop_
_entity.id
_entity.type
_entity.pdbx_description
1 polymer ?
#
loop_
_entity_poly.entity_id
_entity_poly.type
_entity_poly.pdbx_seq_one_letter_code
_entity_poly.pdbx_strand_id
1 'polypeptide(L)'
;MLTDYRVRQREYLLKISRALSAQLDLSSVLRLILEAAGDLLSGHAGLIVLRSEEAAPGSEGAYVVRASFGIPPHMLGLFAPLWADGGDGVARLSSRQLAHIALATGMSLRQVVALPMSVGDQTLGLIFIFRNSGGEFSANDRQVLEAFADQAAIAVNNARLYQQVAQAKDRLDAILEASADGVMILEASFRVTKFNQALTRLSGWPAAEAIGEHHDNVIVLRNTRAGMTLADASAGGWPLLTRSRAGMPSSGPLYVEGDLQRPDGAHISVGITYAPLFDPDGRLVNLIANVRDITRFREADEIKNTFISIISHELKTPVALIKGYAGTLRREDAQWAPETIRSSATIIEEEADRLTKLIDNLLDASRLQVGGLKLNHGDVAVDAIARRQIELFRTQTARHSLSAEFPSPFPLVPADAARVEQLLNNLIGNAIKYSPDGGAIRVTGRALPDAVEITVSDEGIGIPLEEQSRIFERFYRIDDALSRRAQGSGLGLYIAKAIVEAHGGRIWVRSAPGRGTAFSFTLPRE
;
A
#
# COMPACT_ATOMS: atom_id res chain seq x y z
N MET A 1 70.40 -7.33 22.90
CA MET A 1 69.17 -6.70 23.46
C MET A 1 68.42 -5.84 22.47
N LEU A 2 68.96 -4.84 21.80
CA LEU A 2 68.20 -3.99 20.84
C LEU A 2 67.73 -4.74 19.59
N THR A 3 68.49 -5.71 19.10
CA THR A 3 68.08 -6.53 17.93
C THR A 3 66.93 -7.48 18.26
N ASP A 4 66.92 -8.03 19.44
CA ASP A 4 65.89 -8.96 19.93
C ASP A 4 64.54 -8.24 20.17
N TYR A 5 64.57 -7.00 20.63
CA TYR A 5 63.40 -6.16 20.84
C TYR A 5 62.66 -5.79 19.53
N ARG A 6 63.41 -5.37 18.49
CA ARG A 6 62.83 -5.06 17.16
C ARG A 6 62.26 -6.29 16.47
N VAL A 7 62.87 -7.45 16.67
CA VAL A 7 62.36 -8.72 16.12
C VAL A 7 61.02 -9.06 16.77
N ARG A 8 60.90 -8.99 18.10
CA ARG A 8 59.64 -9.24 18.83
C ARG A 8 58.54 -8.25 18.44
N GLN A 9 58.85 -6.96 18.33
CA GLN A 9 57.91 -5.93 17.88
C GLN A 9 57.34 -6.27 16.49
N ARG A 10 58.21 -6.67 15.56
CA ARG A 10 57.81 -7.06 14.20
C ARG A 10 56.96 -8.32 14.19
N GLU A 11 57.27 -9.31 15.02
CA GLU A 11 56.46 -10.54 15.17
C GLU A 11 55.07 -10.25 15.70
N TYR A 12 54.95 -9.38 16.71
CA TYR A 12 53.64 -8.99 17.24
C TYR A 12 52.82 -8.22 16.22
N LEU A 13 53.41 -7.25 15.52
CA LEU A 13 52.72 -6.51 14.46
C LEU A 13 52.23 -7.44 13.33
N LEU A 14 53.02 -8.45 12.95
CA LEU A 14 52.59 -9.44 11.97
C LEU A 14 51.46 -10.34 12.49
N LYS A 15 51.47 -10.74 13.76
CA LYS A 15 50.39 -11.50 14.39
C LYS A 15 49.10 -10.68 14.41
N ILE A 16 49.18 -9.41 14.78
CA ILE A 16 48.02 -8.49 14.80
C ILE A 16 47.48 -8.29 13.37
N SER A 17 48.34 -8.04 12.39
CA SER A 17 47.93 -7.90 10.99
C SER A 17 47.21 -9.15 10.44
N ARG A 18 47.72 -10.34 10.80
CA ARG A 18 47.06 -11.62 10.45
C ARG A 18 45.73 -11.79 11.16
N ALA A 19 45.63 -11.41 12.44
CA ALA A 19 44.39 -11.47 13.21
C ALA A 19 43.32 -10.54 12.64
N LEU A 20 43.71 -9.34 12.22
CA LEU A 20 42.81 -8.39 11.51
C LEU A 20 42.32 -8.95 10.17
N SER A 21 43.18 -9.64 9.42
CA SER A 21 42.81 -10.23 8.13
C SER A 21 41.95 -11.50 8.26
N ALA A 22 42.06 -12.20 9.40
CA ALA A 22 41.32 -13.43 9.67
C ALA A 22 39.91 -13.21 10.21
N GLN A 23 39.39 -11.97 10.22
CA GLN A 23 38.06 -11.60 10.74
C GLN A 23 37.79 -12.06 12.19
N LEU A 24 38.81 -12.02 13.05
CA LEU A 24 38.60 -12.27 14.47
C LEU A 24 37.75 -11.18 15.10
N ASP A 25 37.02 -11.56 16.17
CA ASP A 25 36.24 -10.63 16.98
C ASP A 25 37.09 -9.45 17.47
N LEU A 26 36.53 -8.22 17.37
CA LEU A 26 37.22 -6.99 17.74
C LEU A 26 37.82 -7.07 19.15
N SER A 27 37.09 -7.62 20.12
CA SER A 27 37.54 -7.76 21.51
C SER A 27 38.82 -8.65 21.61
N SER A 28 38.85 -9.71 20.82
CA SER A 28 40.02 -10.60 20.74
C SER A 28 41.23 -9.92 20.13
N VAL A 29 41.04 -9.12 19.08
CA VAL A 29 42.11 -8.34 18.44
C VAL A 29 42.65 -7.27 19.39
N LEU A 30 41.78 -6.51 20.05
CA LEU A 30 42.18 -5.48 21.02
C LEU A 30 42.90 -6.07 22.21
N ARG A 31 42.51 -7.24 22.69
CA ARG A 31 43.19 -7.97 23.76
C ARG A 31 44.59 -8.38 23.32
N LEU A 32 44.75 -8.94 22.12
CA LEU A 32 46.06 -9.31 21.56
C LEU A 32 46.99 -8.11 21.44
N ILE A 33 46.48 -6.97 20.98
CA ILE A 33 47.24 -5.70 20.87
C ILE A 33 47.68 -5.24 22.26
N LEU A 34 46.79 -5.28 23.22
CA LEU A 34 47.02 -4.81 24.57
C LEU A 34 48.04 -5.69 25.30
N GLU A 35 47.94 -7.02 25.19
CA GLU A 35 48.90 -7.97 25.76
C GLU A 35 50.30 -7.81 25.12
N ALA A 36 50.36 -7.69 23.78
CA ALA A 36 51.62 -7.46 23.07
C ALA A 36 52.29 -6.13 23.48
N ALA A 37 51.51 -5.05 23.64
CA ALA A 37 52.00 -3.79 24.14
C ALA A 37 52.50 -3.91 25.60
N GLY A 38 51.78 -4.63 26.44
CA GLY A 38 52.16 -4.92 27.82
C GLY A 38 53.51 -5.66 27.90
N ASP A 39 53.64 -6.75 27.15
CA ASP A 39 54.88 -7.55 27.12
C ASP A 39 56.09 -6.74 26.68
N LEU A 40 55.96 -5.97 25.59
CA LEU A 40 57.08 -5.15 25.08
C LEU A 40 57.43 -3.98 25.98
N LEU A 41 56.46 -3.43 26.69
CA LEU A 41 56.65 -2.29 27.59
C LEU A 41 56.88 -2.71 29.04
N SER A 42 57.03 -3.99 29.33
CA SER A 42 57.13 -4.51 30.70
C SER A 42 55.96 -4.02 31.60
N GLY A 43 54.79 -3.95 31.03
CA GLY A 43 53.55 -3.56 31.71
C GLY A 43 53.00 -4.72 32.55
N HIS A 44 52.48 -4.44 33.74
CA HIS A 44 51.83 -5.41 34.60
C HIS A 44 50.32 -5.43 34.44
N ALA A 45 49.78 -4.32 33.94
CA ALA A 45 48.38 -4.18 33.67
C ALA A 45 48.14 -3.22 32.49
N GLY A 46 47.01 -3.36 31.84
CA GLY A 46 46.64 -2.45 30.76
C GLY A 46 45.15 -2.49 30.49
N LEU A 47 44.66 -1.47 29.83
CA LEU A 47 43.28 -1.40 29.38
C LEU A 47 43.14 -0.56 28.10
N ILE A 48 42.15 -0.92 27.31
CA ILE A 48 41.68 -0.15 26.16
C ILE A 48 40.26 0.27 26.43
N VAL A 49 39.99 1.57 26.31
CA VAL A 49 38.67 2.15 26.36
C VAL A 49 38.28 2.72 25.01
N LEU A 50 37.08 2.46 24.57
CA LEU A 50 36.53 3.04 23.34
C LEU A 50 35.44 4.07 23.68
N ARG A 51 35.38 5.09 22.88
CA ARG A 51 34.33 6.11 22.96
C ARG A 51 33.00 5.49 22.59
N SER A 52 31.97 5.66 23.46
CA SER A 52 30.60 5.27 23.18
C SER A 52 29.96 6.20 22.15
N GLU A 53 29.26 5.65 21.17
CA GLU A 53 28.56 6.44 20.16
C GLU A 53 27.29 7.09 20.70
N GLU A 54 26.72 6.54 21.78
CA GLU A 54 25.47 6.98 22.38
C GLU A 54 25.65 8.08 23.43
N ALA A 55 26.86 8.27 23.93
CA ALA A 55 27.15 9.22 25.01
C ALA A 55 27.55 10.59 24.47
N ALA A 56 26.97 11.65 25.07
CA ALA A 56 27.38 13.02 24.75
C ALA A 56 28.87 13.25 25.12
N PRO A 57 29.59 14.10 24.37
CA PRO A 57 30.97 14.45 24.71
C PRO A 57 31.09 15.00 26.14
N GLY A 58 31.94 14.38 26.98
CA GLY A 58 32.16 14.81 28.37
C GLY A 58 31.15 14.26 29.41
N SER A 59 30.21 13.37 29.02
CA SER A 59 29.31 12.70 29.97
C SER A 59 30.02 11.53 30.71
N GLU A 60 29.60 11.25 31.96
CA GLU A 60 29.93 9.99 32.64
C GLU A 60 29.43 8.83 31.77
N GLY A 61 30.31 7.91 31.33
CA GLY A 61 29.99 6.82 30.40
C GLY A 61 30.38 7.07 28.95
N ALA A 62 31.03 8.20 28.61
CA ALA A 62 31.54 8.49 27.27
C ALA A 62 32.56 7.46 26.76
N TYR A 63 33.15 6.68 27.65
CA TYR A 63 34.14 5.62 27.33
C TYR A 63 33.75 4.30 27.99
N VAL A 64 33.92 3.20 27.24
CA VAL A 64 33.65 1.83 27.70
C VAL A 64 34.93 0.99 27.58
N VAL A 65 35.26 0.24 28.64
CA VAL A 65 36.39 -0.69 28.61
C VAL A 65 36.07 -1.85 27.65
N ARG A 66 36.95 -2.06 26.65
CA ARG A 66 36.82 -3.13 25.64
C ARG A 66 37.84 -4.23 25.78
N ALA A 67 39.02 -3.93 26.31
CA ALA A 67 40.04 -4.92 26.63
C ALA A 67 40.76 -4.54 27.90
N SER A 68 41.17 -5.53 28.67
CA SER A 68 42.03 -5.36 29.85
C SER A 68 42.90 -6.58 30.05
N PHE A 69 44.06 -6.40 30.64
CA PHE A 69 44.89 -7.49 31.19
C PHE A 69 45.47 -7.04 32.53
N GLY A 70 45.73 -8.00 33.42
CA GLY A 70 46.30 -7.71 34.74
C GLY A 70 45.37 -6.93 35.69
N ILE A 71 44.12 -6.65 35.31
CA ILE A 71 43.12 -5.93 36.12
C ILE A 71 41.89 -6.85 36.30
N PRO A 72 41.52 -7.18 37.54
CA PRO A 72 40.28 -7.94 37.80
C PRO A 72 39.04 -7.20 37.29
N PRO A 73 38.05 -7.90 36.66
CA PRO A 73 36.89 -7.27 36.05
C PRO A 73 36.07 -6.36 37.00
N HIS A 74 35.95 -6.73 38.28
CA HIS A 74 35.21 -5.94 39.30
C HIS A 74 35.89 -4.62 39.68
N MET A 75 37.20 -4.44 39.32
CA MET A 75 37.97 -3.23 39.60
C MET A 75 38.00 -2.24 38.43
N LEU A 76 37.53 -2.63 37.24
CA LEU A 76 37.63 -1.81 36.03
C LEU A 76 36.95 -0.44 36.17
N GLY A 77 35.86 -0.36 36.91
CA GLY A 77 35.16 0.90 37.19
C GLY A 77 36.00 1.91 37.99
N LEU A 78 36.95 1.43 38.79
CA LEU A 78 37.79 2.31 39.60
C LEU A 78 38.83 3.09 38.76
N PHE A 79 39.02 2.70 37.50
CA PHE A 79 39.91 3.38 36.55
C PHE A 79 39.20 4.50 35.76
N ALA A 80 37.86 4.65 35.88
CA ALA A 80 37.09 5.68 35.19
C ALA A 80 37.66 7.12 35.28
N PRO A 81 38.25 7.56 36.41
CA PRO A 81 38.84 8.89 36.47
C PRO A 81 39.98 9.17 35.49
N LEU A 82 40.58 8.12 34.87
CA LEU A 82 41.65 8.30 33.88
C LEU A 82 41.17 8.86 32.55
N TRP A 83 39.90 8.74 32.23
CA TRP A 83 39.31 9.20 30.97
C TRP A 83 38.10 10.12 31.14
N ALA A 84 37.75 10.49 32.37
CA ALA A 84 36.60 11.36 32.67
C ALA A 84 36.72 12.76 32.03
N ASP A 85 37.95 13.27 31.86
CA ASP A 85 38.24 14.60 31.28
C ASP A 85 38.31 14.61 29.73
N GLY A 86 37.76 13.58 29.07
CA GLY A 86 37.50 13.59 27.61
C GLY A 86 38.75 13.36 26.72
N GLY A 87 39.84 12.83 27.24
CA GLY A 87 40.99 12.41 26.42
C GLY A 87 42.02 13.50 26.12
N ASP A 88 41.72 14.78 26.14
CA ASP A 88 42.67 15.88 26.01
C ASP A 88 43.64 15.97 27.20
N GLY A 89 43.25 15.38 28.32
CA GLY A 89 44.06 15.28 29.54
C GLY A 89 45.09 14.14 29.60
N VAL A 90 45.12 13.22 28.60
CA VAL A 90 45.98 12.02 28.57
C VAL A 90 47.47 12.38 28.68
N ALA A 91 47.87 13.53 28.17
CA ALA A 91 49.24 14.05 28.31
C ALA A 91 49.62 14.51 29.72
N ARG A 92 48.64 14.59 30.65
CA ARG A 92 48.82 15.13 32.02
C ARG A 92 48.21 14.26 33.10
N LEU A 93 48.24 12.92 32.92
CA LEU A 93 47.81 12.02 34.00
C LEU A 93 48.64 12.35 35.26
N SER A 94 47.97 12.86 36.30
CA SER A 94 48.63 13.28 37.49
C SER A 94 49.03 12.08 38.34
N SER A 95 50.24 12.13 38.91
CA SER A 95 50.71 11.10 39.85
C SER A 95 49.72 10.90 41.01
N ARG A 96 48.91 11.92 41.31
CA ARG A 96 47.85 11.86 42.35
C ARG A 96 46.66 10.96 41.93
N GLN A 97 46.20 11.03 40.70
CA GLN A 97 45.11 10.17 40.18
C GLN A 97 45.54 8.70 40.19
N LEU A 98 46.77 8.43 39.70
CA LEU A 98 47.32 7.08 39.73
C LEU A 98 47.48 6.52 41.14
N ALA A 99 48.01 7.35 42.10
CA ALA A 99 48.11 6.95 43.49
C ALA A 99 46.74 6.66 44.15
N HIS A 100 45.72 7.43 43.80
CA HIS A 100 44.35 7.20 44.29
C HIS A 100 43.78 5.87 43.76
N ILE A 101 43.97 5.57 42.47
CA ILE A 101 43.52 4.30 41.86
C ILE A 101 44.32 3.12 42.45
N ALA A 102 45.65 3.26 42.64
CA ALA A 102 46.49 2.24 43.26
C ALA A 102 46.00 1.92 44.71
N LEU A 103 45.62 2.95 45.48
CA LEU A 103 45.06 2.77 46.83
C LEU A 103 43.68 2.08 46.78
N ALA A 104 42.79 2.51 45.90
CA ALA A 104 41.47 1.96 45.78
C ALA A 104 41.42 0.51 45.27
N THR A 105 42.37 0.14 44.42
CA THR A 105 42.47 -1.21 43.83
C THR A 105 43.35 -2.16 44.59
N GLY A 106 44.21 -1.65 45.51
CA GLY A 106 45.26 -2.43 46.16
C GLY A 106 46.39 -2.88 45.21
N MET A 107 46.39 -2.38 43.96
CA MET A 107 47.38 -2.75 42.95
C MET A 107 48.64 -1.85 43.05
N SER A 108 49.82 -2.43 42.87
CA SER A 108 51.10 -1.65 42.85
C SER A 108 51.25 -0.94 41.50
N LEU A 109 50.52 0.18 41.32
CA LEU A 109 50.62 1.00 40.10
C LEU A 109 51.52 2.21 40.38
N ARG A 110 52.71 2.25 39.75
CA ARG A 110 53.67 3.35 39.94
C ARG A 110 53.70 4.31 38.77
N GLN A 111 53.47 3.80 37.57
CA GLN A 111 53.54 4.59 36.36
C GLN A 111 52.45 4.18 35.37
N VAL A 112 52.03 5.12 34.56
CA VAL A 112 51.07 4.90 33.47
C VAL A 112 51.52 5.68 32.23
N VAL A 113 51.40 5.04 31.09
CA VAL A 113 51.47 5.70 29.78
C VAL A 113 50.14 5.49 29.10
N ALA A 114 49.60 6.55 28.52
CA ALA A 114 48.37 6.52 27.80
C ALA A 114 48.53 7.24 26.48
N LEU A 115 47.90 6.69 25.44
CA LEU A 115 47.88 7.28 24.11
C LEU A 115 46.48 7.21 23.51
N PRO A 116 46.10 8.24 22.72
CA PRO A 116 44.87 8.19 21.97
C PRO A 116 45.00 7.21 20.79
N MET A 117 43.93 6.47 20.55
CA MET A 117 43.74 5.67 19.34
C MET A 117 42.92 6.52 18.36
N SER A 118 43.59 7.07 17.35
CA SER A 118 42.98 8.04 16.42
C SER A 118 43.11 7.58 14.98
N VAL A 119 42.10 7.95 14.16
CA VAL A 119 42.11 7.81 12.70
C VAL A 119 41.82 9.19 12.12
N GLY A 120 42.80 9.79 11.43
CA GLY A 120 42.73 11.20 11.08
C GLY A 120 42.62 12.08 12.32
N ASP A 121 41.65 13.00 12.34
CA ASP A 121 41.41 13.90 13.48
C ASP A 121 40.44 13.32 14.53
N GLN A 122 39.95 12.09 14.32
CA GLN A 122 38.98 11.48 15.22
C GLN A 122 39.62 10.53 16.21
N THR A 123 39.50 10.81 17.51
CA THR A 123 39.91 9.90 18.59
C THR A 123 38.78 8.87 18.83
N LEU A 124 39.09 7.60 18.63
CA LEU A 124 38.18 6.46 18.79
C LEU A 124 38.21 5.89 20.21
N GLY A 125 39.33 6.09 20.92
CA GLY A 125 39.53 5.54 22.24
C GLY A 125 40.88 5.85 22.81
N LEU A 126 41.24 5.22 23.93
CA LEU A 126 42.49 5.39 24.65
C LEU A 126 43.06 4.02 24.99
N ILE A 127 44.39 3.88 24.91
CA ILE A 127 45.16 2.73 25.39
C ILE A 127 46.01 3.13 26.58
N PHE A 128 45.99 2.33 27.65
CA PHE A 128 46.73 2.56 28.89
C PHE A 128 47.60 1.34 29.20
N ILE A 129 48.86 1.58 29.56
CA ILE A 129 49.78 0.54 30.10
C ILE A 129 50.29 1.02 31.44
N PHE A 130 50.22 0.15 32.46
CA PHE A 130 50.63 0.41 33.83
C PHE A 130 51.87 -0.44 34.19
N ARG A 131 52.83 0.17 34.94
CA ARG A 131 53.99 -0.49 35.52
C ARG A 131 53.96 -0.43 37.04
N ASN A 132 54.51 -1.47 37.66
CA ASN A 132 54.68 -1.54 39.13
C ASN A 132 56.13 -1.28 39.57
N SER A 133 57.13 -1.27 38.67
CA SER A 133 58.53 -1.03 38.95
C SER A 133 58.98 0.35 38.50
N GLY A 134 60.01 0.91 39.15
CA GLY A 134 60.49 2.28 38.90
C GLY A 134 61.37 2.40 37.66
N GLY A 135 61.08 3.42 36.89
CA GLY A 135 61.74 3.84 35.67
C GLY A 135 60.77 4.51 34.76
N GLU A 136 60.97 5.79 34.40
CA GLU A 136 60.02 6.52 33.52
C GLU A 136 59.89 5.83 32.15
N PHE A 137 58.72 5.90 31.54
CA PHE A 137 58.52 5.48 30.15
C PHE A 137 59.42 6.32 29.24
N SER A 138 60.31 5.68 28.52
CA SER A 138 61.20 6.33 27.59
C SER A 138 60.50 6.82 26.33
N ALA A 139 61.15 7.70 25.56
CA ALA A 139 60.63 8.10 24.25
C ALA A 139 60.42 6.90 23.31
N ASN A 140 61.28 5.87 23.39
CA ASN A 140 61.15 4.64 22.63
C ASN A 140 59.90 3.83 23.09
N ASP A 141 59.58 3.77 24.38
CA ASP A 141 58.37 3.11 24.91
C ASP A 141 57.10 3.78 24.37
N ARG A 142 57.09 5.12 24.32
CA ARG A 142 55.98 5.86 23.72
C ARG A 142 55.80 5.56 22.24
N GLN A 143 56.88 5.57 21.47
CA GLN A 143 56.86 5.26 20.04
C GLN A 143 56.34 3.84 19.76
N VAL A 144 56.67 2.87 20.62
CA VAL A 144 56.16 1.51 20.55
C VAL A 144 54.65 1.48 20.82
N LEU A 145 54.20 2.15 21.89
CA LEU A 145 52.78 2.20 22.22
C LEU A 145 51.98 2.96 21.16
N GLU A 146 52.57 4.00 20.53
CA GLU A 146 51.95 4.68 19.38
C GLU A 146 51.66 3.70 18.25
N ALA A 147 52.62 2.86 17.86
CA ALA A 147 52.39 1.85 16.81
C ALA A 147 51.27 0.87 17.17
N PHE A 148 51.10 0.48 18.43
CA PHE A 148 49.99 -0.36 18.88
C PHE A 148 48.70 0.41 18.96
N ALA A 149 48.71 1.67 19.38
CA ALA A 149 47.53 2.52 19.38
C ALA A 149 46.98 2.73 17.95
N ASP A 150 47.86 2.94 16.97
CA ASP A 150 47.51 3.04 15.55
C ASP A 150 46.87 1.74 15.03
N GLN A 151 47.45 0.58 15.36
CA GLN A 151 46.88 -0.71 14.97
C GLN A 151 45.50 -0.97 15.62
N ALA A 152 45.37 -0.59 16.90
CA ALA A 152 44.09 -0.69 17.58
C ALA A 152 43.04 0.25 16.96
N ALA A 153 43.45 1.49 16.61
CA ALA A 153 42.57 2.44 15.94
C ALA A 153 42.09 1.93 14.58
N ILE A 154 42.98 1.35 13.77
CA ILE A 154 42.64 0.72 12.48
C ILE A 154 41.66 -0.44 12.69
N ALA A 155 41.91 -1.30 13.69
CA ALA A 155 41.04 -2.42 14.01
C ALA A 155 39.61 -1.97 14.36
N VAL A 156 39.50 -0.97 15.25
CA VAL A 156 38.24 -0.39 15.68
C VAL A 156 37.50 0.24 14.50
N ASN A 157 38.20 1.06 13.71
CA ASN A 157 37.59 1.72 12.55
C ASN A 157 37.07 0.75 11.50
N ASN A 158 37.83 -0.31 11.20
CA ASN A 158 37.40 -1.33 10.27
C ASN A 158 36.14 -2.07 10.79
N ALA A 159 36.17 -2.49 12.06
CA ALA A 159 35.01 -3.15 12.66
C ALA A 159 33.76 -2.24 12.61
N ARG A 160 33.92 -0.95 12.89
CA ARG A 160 32.82 0.04 12.82
C ARG A 160 32.28 0.18 11.39
N LEU A 161 33.17 0.32 10.41
CA LEU A 161 32.76 0.42 9.00
C LEU A 161 32.01 -0.84 8.53
N TYR A 162 32.49 -2.03 8.89
CA TYR A 162 31.78 -3.28 8.58
C TYR A 162 30.41 -3.33 9.23
N GLN A 163 30.30 -2.91 10.48
CA GLN A 163 29.02 -2.88 11.19
C GLN A 163 28.06 -1.88 10.55
N GLN A 164 28.51 -0.69 10.17
CA GLN A 164 27.70 0.31 9.48
C GLN A 164 27.20 -0.21 8.12
N VAL A 165 28.06 -0.86 7.34
CA VAL A 165 27.68 -1.46 6.04
C VAL A 165 26.65 -2.57 6.25
N ALA A 166 26.84 -3.45 7.23
CA ALA A 166 25.89 -4.51 7.55
C ALA A 166 24.53 -3.94 7.97
N GLN A 167 24.52 -2.97 8.89
CA GLN A 167 23.29 -2.31 9.34
C GLN A 167 22.57 -1.57 8.19
N ALA A 168 23.33 -0.88 7.32
CA ALA A 168 22.76 -0.21 6.16
C ALA A 168 22.11 -1.21 5.20
N LYS A 169 22.77 -2.36 4.95
CA LYS A 169 22.22 -3.46 4.14
C LYS A 169 20.93 -4.03 4.76
N ASP A 170 20.98 -4.39 6.06
CA ASP A 170 19.82 -4.95 6.76
C ASP A 170 18.62 -3.99 6.75
N ARG A 171 18.91 -2.68 6.90
CA ARG A 171 17.88 -1.64 6.81
C ARG A 171 17.27 -1.54 5.42
N LEU A 172 18.07 -1.63 4.36
CA LEU A 172 17.58 -1.63 2.97
C LEU A 172 16.74 -2.88 2.68
N ASP A 173 17.19 -4.05 3.12
CA ASP A 173 16.45 -5.30 2.97
C ASP A 173 15.10 -5.22 3.73
N ALA A 174 15.07 -4.69 4.94
CA ALA A 174 13.85 -4.47 5.71
C ALA A 174 12.87 -3.49 5.03
N ILE A 175 13.36 -2.42 4.42
CA ILE A 175 12.53 -1.46 3.66
C ILE A 175 11.90 -2.13 2.45
N LEU A 176 12.65 -2.94 1.71
CA LEU A 176 12.15 -3.69 0.56
C LEU A 176 11.08 -4.70 0.97
N GLU A 177 11.29 -5.43 2.08
CA GLU A 177 10.33 -6.41 2.61
C GLU A 177 9.06 -5.77 3.17
N ALA A 178 9.16 -4.57 3.75
CA ALA A 178 8.01 -3.83 4.29
C ALA A 178 7.19 -3.10 3.20
N SER A 179 7.64 -3.08 1.96
CA SER A 179 6.91 -2.46 0.84
C SER A 179 5.56 -3.16 0.63
N ALA A 180 4.50 -2.37 0.44
CA ALA A 180 3.18 -2.88 0.05
C ALA A 180 3.15 -3.33 -1.42
N ASP A 181 3.94 -2.67 -2.29
CA ASP A 181 4.08 -3.03 -3.69
C ASP A 181 5.11 -4.16 -3.83
N GLY A 182 4.92 -5.02 -4.82
CA GLY A 182 5.90 -6.04 -5.19
C GLY A 182 7.16 -5.40 -5.76
N VAL A 183 8.32 -5.73 -5.18
CA VAL A 183 9.61 -5.22 -5.67
C VAL A 183 10.50 -6.37 -6.08
N MET A 184 11.07 -6.26 -7.27
CA MET A 184 12.03 -7.19 -7.83
C MET A 184 13.23 -6.41 -8.36
N ILE A 185 14.44 -6.92 -8.12
CA ILE A 185 15.67 -6.39 -8.70
C ILE A 185 16.23 -7.44 -9.66
N LEU A 186 16.52 -7.00 -10.86
CA LEU A 186 17.11 -7.81 -11.92
C LEU A 186 18.54 -7.33 -12.17
N GLU A 187 19.44 -8.25 -12.45
CA GLU A 187 20.73 -7.90 -13.04
C GLU A 187 20.62 -7.55 -14.54
N ALA A 188 21.69 -7.12 -15.16
CA ALA A 188 21.71 -6.73 -16.58
C ALA A 188 21.27 -7.86 -17.54
N SER A 189 21.36 -9.12 -17.13
CA SER A 189 20.89 -10.31 -17.85
C SER A 189 19.39 -10.60 -17.65
N PHE A 190 18.66 -9.72 -16.94
CA PHE A 190 17.26 -9.88 -16.54
C PHE A 190 16.98 -11.08 -15.61
N ARG A 191 18.01 -11.58 -14.90
CA ARG A 191 17.80 -12.56 -13.83
C ARG A 191 17.46 -11.88 -12.53
N VAL A 192 16.55 -12.50 -11.78
CA VAL A 192 16.09 -12.00 -10.48
C VAL A 192 17.18 -12.16 -9.43
N THR A 193 17.56 -11.06 -8.77
CA THR A 193 18.51 -11.05 -7.65
C THR A 193 17.86 -10.75 -6.31
N LYS A 194 16.73 -10.02 -6.32
CA LYS A 194 15.91 -9.72 -5.14
C LYS A 194 14.44 -9.86 -5.50
N PHE A 195 13.65 -10.34 -4.52
CA PHE A 195 12.23 -10.60 -4.68
C PHE A 195 11.57 -10.49 -3.31
N ASN A 196 10.75 -9.44 -3.08
CA ASN A 196 10.19 -9.19 -1.77
C ASN A 196 8.91 -10.01 -1.49
N GLN A 197 8.51 -10.03 -0.23
CA GLN A 197 7.33 -10.78 0.22
C GLN A 197 6.02 -10.30 -0.45
N ALA A 198 5.89 -9.00 -0.74
CA ALA A 198 4.71 -8.48 -1.43
C ALA A 198 4.58 -9.09 -2.83
N LEU A 199 5.69 -9.21 -3.57
CA LEU A 199 5.69 -9.83 -4.89
C LEU A 199 5.42 -11.34 -4.83
N THR A 200 5.90 -12.03 -3.79
CA THR A 200 5.51 -13.43 -3.53
C THR A 200 4.00 -13.59 -3.40
N ARG A 201 3.34 -12.70 -2.64
CA ARG A 201 1.87 -12.72 -2.49
C ARG A 201 1.14 -12.40 -3.80
N LEU A 202 1.63 -11.44 -4.57
CA LEU A 202 1.03 -11.01 -5.83
C LEU A 202 1.20 -12.08 -6.93
N SER A 203 2.42 -12.54 -7.15
CA SER A 203 2.73 -13.46 -8.25
C SER A 203 2.43 -14.92 -7.95
N GLY A 204 2.39 -15.30 -6.65
CA GLY A 204 2.31 -16.70 -6.22
C GLY A 204 3.63 -17.47 -6.32
N TRP A 205 4.73 -16.82 -6.74
CA TRP A 205 6.06 -17.42 -6.79
C TRP A 205 6.74 -17.34 -5.42
N PRO A 206 7.29 -18.44 -4.89
CA PRO A 206 8.18 -18.39 -3.73
C PRO A 206 9.46 -17.62 -4.08
N ALA A 207 9.88 -16.71 -3.21
CA ALA A 207 11.09 -15.90 -3.47
C ALA A 207 12.34 -16.75 -3.73
N ALA A 208 12.49 -17.88 -3.01
CA ALA A 208 13.62 -18.80 -3.18
C ALA A 208 13.68 -19.46 -4.57
N GLU A 209 12.53 -19.66 -5.22
CA GLU A 209 12.44 -20.23 -6.57
C GLU A 209 12.55 -19.16 -7.66
N ALA A 210 12.09 -17.94 -7.35
CA ALA A 210 12.16 -16.82 -8.29
C ALA A 210 13.58 -16.25 -8.43
N ILE A 211 14.38 -16.27 -7.34
CA ILE A 211 15.76 -15.78 -7.36
C ILE A 211 16.63 -16.65 -8.27
N GLY A 212 17.31 -16.01 -9.24
CA GLY A 212 18.12 -16.69 -10.26
C GLY A 212 17.35 -17.00 -11.55
N GLU A 213 16.01 -17.00 -11.52
CA GLU A 213 15.19 -17.18 -12.72
C GLU A 213 15.22 -15.94 -13.62
N HIS A 214 14.94 -16.15 -14.91
CA HIS A 214 14.76 -15.05 -15.86
C HIS A 214 13.42 -14.37 -15.63
N HIS A 215 13.38 -13.05 -15.73
CA HIS A 215 12.19 -12.23 -15.55
C HIS A 215 10.95 -12.80 -16.24
N ASP A 216 11.06 -13.17 -17.52
CA ASP A 216 9.93 -13.60 -18.33
C ASP A 216 9.33 -14.95 -17.90
N ASN A 217 10.07 -15.74 -17.09
CA ASN A 217 9.55 -16.97 -16.49
C ASN A 217 8.67 -16.66 -15.28
N VAL A 218 9.00 -15.58 -14.55
CA VAL A 218 8.34 -15.21 -13.30
C VAL A 218 7.18 -14.24 -13.52
N ILE A 219 7.36 -13.28 -14.44
CA ILE A 219 6.37 -12.25 -14.77
C ILE A 219 5.80 -12.54 -16.16
N VAL A 220 4.75 -13.32 -16.19
CA VAL A 220 4.02 -13.61 -17.43
C VAL A 220 2.79 -12.71 -17.51
N LEU A 221 2.86 -11.69 -18.36
CA LEU A 221 1.74 -10.77 -18.60
C LEU A 221 0.88 -11.25 -19.76
N ARG A 222 -0.42 -11.26 -19.54
CA ARG A 222 -1.45 -11.43 -20.57
C ARG A 222 -2.25 -10.14 -20.72
N ASN A 223 -2.95 -9.99 -21.85
CA ASN A 223 -3.84 -8.85 -22.08
C ASN A 223 -3.16 -7.50 -21.79
N THR A 224 -1.92 -7.30 -22.29
CA THR A 224 -1.22 -6.01 -22.16
C THR A 224 -2.08 -4.91 -22.76
N ARG A 225 -2.50 -3.94 -21.92
CA ARG A 225 -3.45 -2.88 -22.30
C ARG A 225 -2.77 -1.53 -22.47
N ALA A 226 -1.68 -1.28 -21.78
CA ALA A 226 -0.92 -0.05 -21.85
C ALA A 226 0.57 -0.32 -21.73
N GLY A 227 1.39 0.46 -22.43
CA GLY A 227 2.84 0.29 -22.49
C GLY A 227 3.26 -0.90 -23.35
N MET A 228 4.53 -1.27 -23.25
CA MET A 228 5.11 -2.45 -23.89
C MET A 228 5.76 -3.35 -22.86
N THR A 229 5.87 -4.63 -23.15
CA THR A 229 6.54 -5.58 -22.25
C THR A 229 8.04 -5.29 -22.14
N LEU A 230 8.67 -5.80 -21.08
CA LEU A 230 10.12 -5.66 -20.91
C LEU A 230 10.87 -6.31 -22.09
N ALA A 231 10.38 -7.45 -22.58
CA ALA A 231 10.95 -8.15 -23.73
C ALA A 231 10.91 -7.31 -25.00
N ASP A 232 9.75 -6.70 -25.31
CA ASP A 232 9.58 -5.85 -26.49
C ASP A 232 10.43 -4.57 -26.38
N ALA A 233 10.46 -3.96 -25.20
CA ALA A 233 11.27 -2.78 -24.93
C ALA A 233 12.77 -3.06 -25.08
N SER A 234 13.23 -4.19 -24.55
CA SER A 234 14.61 -4.64 -24.67
C SER A 234 15.00 -4.93 -26.13
N ALA A 235 14.14 -5.61 -26.88
CA ALA A 235 14.34 -5.85 -28.31
C ALA A 235 14.39 -4.55 -29.13
N GLY A 236 13.64 -3.51 -28.69
CA GLY A 236 13.65 -2.16 -29.23
C GLY A 236 14.84 -1.30 -28.80
N GLY A 237 15.77 -1.84 -28.01
CA GLY A 237 16.96 -1.12 -27.51
C GLY A 237 16.74 -0.31 -26.24
N TRP A 238 15.65 -0.58 -25.50
CA TRP A 238 15.51 -0.05 -24.15
C TRP A 238 16.41 -0.85 -23.15
N PRO A 239 17.07 -0.19 -22.19
CA PRO A 239 16.86 1.18 -21.79
C PRO A 239 17.53 2.17 -22.75
N LEU A 240 16.71 2.96 -23.43
CA LEU A 240 17.20 4.00 -24.33
C LEU A 240 17.89 5.10 -23.50
N LEU A 241 19.14 5.38 -23.85
CA LEU A 241 19.91 6.47 -23.27
C LEU A 241 19.34 7.79 -23.78
N THR A 242 18.49 8.44 -22.99
CA THR A 242 18.17 9.85 -23.25
C THR A 242 19.23 10.73 -22.61
N ARG A 243 19.89 11.57 -23.40
CA ARG A 243 20.82 12.56 -22.84
C ARG A 243 20.05 13.53 -21.95
N SER A 244 20.27 13.43 -20.64
CA SER A 244 19.84 14.45 -19.69
C SER A 244 20.56 15.76 -20.03
N ARG A 245 19.93 16.93 -19.72
CA ARG A 245 20.53 18.25 -19.84
C ARG A 245 21.88 18.39 -19.10
N ALA A 246 22.19 17.48 -18.18
CA ALA A 246 23.44 17.41 -17.41
C ALA A 246 24.49 16.46 -18.01
N GLY A 247 24.25 15.89 -19.22
CA GLY A 247 25.22 14.99 -19.88
C GLY A 247 25.25 13.56 -19.36
N MET A 248 24.47 13.21 -18.33
CA MET A 248 24.31 11.83 -17.86
C MET A 248 23.24 11.08 -18.67
N PRO A 249 23.50 9.82 -19.07
CA PRO A 249 22.50 9.00 -19.70
C PRO A 249 21.38 8.72 -18.69
N SER A 250 20.16 9.15 -18.97
CA SER A 250 18.96 8.77 -18.20
C SER A 250 17.96 8.15 -19.17
N SER A 251 17.66 6.88 -18.94
CA SER A 251 16.47 6.26 -19.53
C SER A 251 15.30 6.50 -18.58
N GLY A 252 14.16 6.94 -19.16
CA GLY A 252 12.93 7.05 -18.40
C GLY A 252 12.45 5.66 -17.94
N PRO A 253 11.65 5.58 -16.86
CA PRO A 253 11.04 4.33 -16.44
C PRO A 253 10.12 3.79 -17.55
N LEU A 254 10.18 2.47 -17.77
CA LEU A 254 9.20 1.77 -18.60
C LEU A 254 7.99 1.43 -17.73
N TYR A 255 6.79 1.73 -18.21
CA TYR A 255 5.55 1.34 -17.56
C TYR A 255 4.75 0.41 -18.44
N VAL A 256 4.18 -0.66 -17.86
CA VAL A 256 3.31 -1.60 -18.55
C VAL A 256 2.17 -2.03 -17.65
N GLU A 257 0.98 -2.17 -18.22
CA GLU A 257 -0.18 -2.76 -17.54
C GLU A 257 -0.60 -4.05 -18.24
N GLY A 258 -0.92 -5.06 -17.44
CA GLY A 258 -1.39 -6.35 -17.93
C GLY A 258 -1.98 -7.21 -16.81
N ASP A 259 -2.45 -8.38 -17.20
CA ASP A 259 -2.93 -9.39 -16.26
C ASP A 259 -1.79 -10.36 -15.99
N LEU A 260 -1.25 -10.34 -14.75
CA LEU A 260 -0.20 -11.23 -14.30
C LEU A 260 -0.79 -12.63 -14.11
N GLN A 261 -0.26 -13.60 -14.85
CA GLN A 261 -0.63 -15.00 -14.72
C GLN A 261 0.11 -15.62 -13.55
N ARG A 262 -0.63 -16.19 -12.60
CA ARG A 262 -0.08 -16.89 -11.45
C ARG A 262 0.09 -18.39 -11.73
N PRO A 263 0.99 -19.10 -11.03
CA PRO A 263 1.16 -20.55 -11.17
C PRO A 263 -0.10 -21.37 -10.84
N ASP A 264 -0.98 -20.85 -9.98
CA ASP A 264 -2.27 -21.47 -9.61
C ASP A 264 -3.37 -21.28 -10.68
N GLY A 265 -3.05 -20.59 -11.79
CA GLY A 265 -3.98 -20.27 -12.88
C GLY A 265 -4.82 -19.02 -12.65
N ALA A 266 -4.74 -18.38 -11.48
CA ALA A 266 -5.40 -17.11 -11.23
C ALA A 266 -4.70 -15.97 -11.98
N HIS A 267 -5.43 -14.87 -12.19
CA HIS A 267 -4.92 -13.66 -12.81
C HIS A 267 -5.13 -12.47 -11.89
N ILE A 268 -4.15 -11.57 -11.83
CA ILE A 268 -4.23 -10.30 -11.10
C ILE A 268 -3.86 -9.18 -12.06
N SER A 269 -4.65 -8.12 -12.11
CA SER A 269 -4.32 -6.94 -12.91
C SER A 269 -3.20 -6.15 -12.22
N VAL A 270 -2.07 -6.00 -12.90
CA VAL A 270 -0.89 -5.32 -12.38
C VAL A 270 -0.43 -4.19 -13.28
N GLY A 271 0.12 -3.14 -12.63
CA GLY A 271 0.93 -2.12 -13.27
C GLY A 271 2.39 -2.32 -12.85
N ILE A 272 3.30 -2.42 -13.81
CA ILE A 272 4.72 -2.64 -13.56
C ILE A 272 5.52 -1.46 -14.07
N THR A 273 6.35 -0.90 -13.18
CA THR A 273 7.30 0.15 -13.53
C THR A 273 8.72 -0.41 -13.46
N TYR A 274 9.46 -0.33 -14.55
CA TYR A 274 10.85 -0.72 -14.62
C TYR A 274 11.74 0.52 -14.63
N ALA A 275 12.67 0.59 -13.68
CA ALA A 275 13.65 1.68 -13.54
C ALA A 275 15.07 1.12 -13.63
N PRO A 276 15.85 1.46 -14.68
CA PRO A 276 17.20 0.99 -14.84
C PRO A 276 18.18 1.79 -13.94
N LEU A 277 19.17 1.09 -13.40
CA LEU A 277 20.30 1.65 -12.67
C LEU A 277 21.58 1.47 -13.51
N PHE A 278 22.30 2.56 -13.72
CA PHE A 278 23.55 2.58 -14.48
C PHE A 278 24.75 2.87 -13.57
N ASP A 279 25.89 2.32 -13.94
CA ASP A 279 27.16 2.73 -13.36
C ASP A 279 27.62 4.11 -13.89
N PRO A 280 28.70 4.70 -13.32
CA PRO A 280 29.26 5.95 -13.81
C PRO A 280 29.70 5.91 -15.28
N ASP A 281 30.01 4.72 -15.83
CA ASP A 281 30.39 4.50 -17.23
C ASP A 281 29.19 4.35 -18.15
N GLY A 282 27.96 4.40 -17.62
CA GLY A 282 26.71 4.31 -18.37
C GLY A 282 26.29 2.89 -18.75
N ARG A 283 26.84 1.87 -18.08
CA ARG A 283 26.43 0.47 -18.28
C ARG A 283 25.29 0.12 -17.32
N LEU A 284 24.32 -0.62 -17.81
CA LEU A 284 23.24 -1.15 -16.99
C LEU A 284 23.81 -2.09 -15.91
N VAL A 285 23.60 -1.76 -14.66
CA VAL A 285 23.99 -2.60 -13.50
C VAL A 285 22.82 -3.44 -13.06
N ASN A 286 21.69 -2.78 -12.78
CA ASN A 286 20.48 -3.42 -12.32
C ASN A 286 19.24 -2.78 -12.94
N LEU A 287 18.14 -3.52 -12.90
CA LEU A 287 16.81 -3.04 -13.24
C LEU A 287 15.89 -3.28 -12.05
N ILE A 288 15.25 -2.23 -11.55
CA ILE A 288 14.25 -2.34 -10.48
C ILE A 288 12.88 -2.43 -11.13
N ALA A 289 12.13 -3.48 -10.84
CA ALA A 289 10.73 -3.64 -11.20
C ALA A 289 9.85 -3.44 -9.98
N ASN A 290 8.93 -2.47 -10.05
CA ASN A 290 7.89 -2.26 -9.05
C ASN A 290 6.56 -2.74 -9.62
N VAL A 291 5.95 -3.72 -8.96
CA VAL A 291 4.71 -4.39 -9.37
C VAL A 291 3.59 -4.01 -8.41
N ARG A 292 2.61 -3.30 -8.91
CA ARG A 292 1.45 -2.83 -8.15
C ARG A 292 0.19 -3.56 -8.55
N ASP A 293 -0.60 -4.01 -7.58
CA ASP A 293 -1.97 -4.49 -7.82
C ASP A 293 -2.87 -3.29 -8.18
N ILE A 294 -3.38 -3.29 -9.40
CA ILE A 294 -4.29 -2.27 -9.92
C ILE A 294 -5.71 -2.82 -10.15
N THR A 295 -6.03 -4.00 -9.62
CA THR A 295 -7.32 -4.68 -9.83
C THR A 295 -8.48 -3.77 -9.45
N ARG A 296 -8.47 -3.23 -8.23
CA ARG A 296 -9.53 -2.30 -7.77
C ARG A 296 -9.63 -1.03 -8.60
N PHE A 297 -8.49 -0.51 -9.05
CA PHE A 297 -8.48 0.67 -9.90
C PHE A 297 -9.09 0.38 -11.27
N ARG A 298 -8.75 -0.77 -11.86
CA ARG A 298 -9.32 -1.20 -13.14
C ARG A 298 -10.81 -1.48 -13.05
N GLU A 299 -11.26 -2.20 -12.04
CA GLU A 299 -12.69 -2.45 -11.80
C GLU A 299 -13.46 -1.12 -11.72
N ALA A 300 -12.94 -0.14 -10.98
CA ALA A 300 -13.55 1.17 -10.87
C ALA A 300 -13.57 1.94 -12.22
N ASP A 301 -12.49 1.85 -13.01
CA ASP A 301 -12.41 2.50 -14.32
C ASP A 301 -13.30 1.81 -15.36
N GLU A 302 -13.40 0.49 -15.35
CA GLU A 302 -14.33 -0.28 -16.19
C GLU A 302 -15.80 0.06 -15.86
N ILE A 303 -16.15 0.13 -14.58
CA ILE A 303 -17.47 0.59 -14.14
C ILE A 303 -17.76 2.01 -14.65
N LYS A 304 -16.78 2.92 -14.51
CA LYS A 304 -16.90 4.30 -15.00
C LYS A 304 -17.09 4.36 -16.53
N ASN A 305 -16.30 3.60 -17.28
CA ASN A 305 -16.40 3.60 -18.75
C ASN A 305 -17.70 2.98 -19.24
N THR A 306 -18.15 1.90 -18.62
CA THR A 306 -19.47 1.29 -18.86
C THR A 306 -20.58 2.28 -18.57
N PHE A 307 -20.50 3.02 -17.46
CA PHE A 307 -21.41 4.10 -17.11
C PHE A 307 -21.55 5.15 -18.19
N ILE A 308 -20.41 5.72 -18.66
CA ILE A 308 -20.41 6.76 -19.71
C ILE A 308 -21.02 6.21 -21.01
N SER A 309 -20.72 4.97 -21.35
CA SER A 309 -21.25 4.31 -22.57
C SER A 309 -22.78 4.14 -22.49
N ILE A 310 -23.29 3.59 -21.38
CA ILE A 310 -24.72 3.36 -21.18
C ILE A 310 -25.48 4.69 -21.20
N ILE A 311 -25.00 5.70 -20.45
CA ILE A 311 -25.66 7.02 -20.42
C ILE A 311 -25.70 7.63 -21.82
N SER A 312 -24.59 7.60 -22.53
CA SER A 312 -24.52 8.16 -23.89
C SER A 312 -25.54 7.51 -24.83
N HIS A 313 -25.73 6.19 -24.71
CA HIS A 313 -26.72 5.47 -25.49
C HIS A 313 -28.16 5.81 -25.07
N GLU A 314 -28.46 5.80 -23.76
CA GLU A 314 -29.80 6.06 -23.22
C GLU A 314 -30.25 7.52 -23.42
N LEU A 315 -29.30 8.48 -23.51
CA LEU A 315 -29.58 9.89 -23.86
C LEU A 315 -29.78 10.09 -25.36
N LYS A 316 -29.02 9.41 -26.22
CA LYS A 316 -29.10 9.58 -27.69
C LYS A 316 -30.45 9.15 -28.24
N THR A 317 -31.05 8.08 -27.71
CA THR A 317 -32.29 7.51 -28.23
C THR A 317 -33.47 8.49 -28.13
N PRO A 318 -33.84 9.03 -26.94
CA PRO A 318 -34.93 10.00 -26.83
C PRO A 318 -34.65 11.29 -27.61
N VAL A 319 -33.43 11.78 -27.59
CA VAL A 319 -33.04 12.98 -28.37
C VAL A 319 -33.24 12.75 -29.89
N ALA A 320 -32.88 11.56 -30.39
CA ALA A 320 -33.05 11.23 -31.80
C ALA A 320 -34.56 11.17 -32.20
N LEU A 321 -35.41 10.61 -31.31
CA LEU A 321 -36.88 10.55 -31.51
C LEU A 321 -37.48 11.95 -31.51
N ILE A 322 -37.18 12.77 -30.49
CA ILE A 322 -37.60 14.19 -30.41
C ILE A 322 -37.20 14.93 -31.67
N LYS A 323 -35.95 14.82 -32.09
CA LYS A 323 -35.41 15.49 -33.29
C LYS A 323 -36.11 14.99 -34.55
N GLY A 324 -36.38 13.67 -34.67
CA GLY A 324 -37.04 13.05 -35.80
C GLY A 324 -38.47 13.55 -35.98
N TYR A 325 -39.27 13.48 -34.90
CA TYR A 325 -40.68 13.95 -34.95
C TYR A 325 -40.77 15.46 -35.12
N ALA A 326 -39.97 16.25 -34.42
CA ALA A 326 -39.90 17.71 -34.63
C ALA A 326 -39.46 18.06 -36.06
N GLY A 327 -38.47 17.34 -36.61
CA GLY A 327 -38.03 17.51 -38.01
C GLY A 327 -39.13 17.16 -39.02
N THR A 328 -39.91 16.09 -38.72
CA THR A 328 -41.05 15.70 -39.53
C THR A 328 -42.14 16.77 -39.53
N LEU A 329 -42.51 17.30 -38.37
CA LEU A 329 -43.51 18.36 -38.24
C LEU A 329 -43.09 19.69 -38.93
N ARG A 330 -41.76 19.97 -39.01
CA ARG A 330 -41.20 21.17 -39.62
C ARG A 330 -41.19 21.15 -41.15
N ARG A 331 -41.51 20.02 -41.81
CA ARG A 331 -41.47 19.95 -43.28
C ARG A 331 -42.54 20.83 -43.92
N GLU A 332 -42.13 21.72 -44.76
CA GLU A 332 -42.98 22.67 -45.50
C GLU A 332 -43.70 22.03 -46.69
N ASP A 333 -43.16 20.90 -47.19
CA ASP A 333 -43.71 20.16 -48.32
C ASP A 333 -44.83 19.17 -47.96
N ALA A 334 -45.18 19.11 -46.68
CA ALA A 334 -46.18 18.14 -46.16
C ALA A 334 -47.33 18.84 -45.43
N GLN A 335 -48.56 18.47 -45.74
CA GLN A 335 -49.76 18.84 -45.00
C GLN A 335 -50.10 17.69 -44.06
N TRP A 336 -49.88 17.89 -42.75
CA TRP A 336 -50.17 16.90 -41.75
C TRP A 336 -51.61 16.95 -41.25
N ALA A 337 -52.23 15.80 -41.10
CA ALA A 337 -53.52 15.72 -40.42
C ALA A 337 -53.39 16.15 -38.94
N PRO A 338 -54.40 16.80 -38.33
CA PRO A 338 -54.35 17.18 -36.92
C PRO A 338 -54.00 16.07 -35.97
N GLU A 339 -54.42 14.85 -36.25
CA GLU A 339 -54.10 13.62 -35.48
C GLU A 339 -52.62 13.29 -35.52
N THR A 340 -51.98 13.46 -36.69
CA THR A 340 -50.54 13.24 -36.88
C THR A 340 -49.72 14.28 -36.11
N ILE A 341 -50.16 15.54 -36.13
CA ILE A 341 -49.50 16.61 -35.37
C ILE A 341 -49.61 16.31 -33.88
N ARG A 342 -50.81 15.97 -33.40
CA ARG A 342 -51.03 15.68 -31.98
C ARG A 342 -50.25 14.45 -31.52
N SER A 343 -50.27 13.36 -32.26
CA SER A 343 -49.51 12.14 -31.93
C SER A 343 -47.98 12.40 -31.92
N SER A 344 -47.49 13.17 -32.87
CA SER A 344 -46.05 13.54 -32.91
C SER A 344 -45.66 14.43 -31.74
N ALA A 345 -46.51 15.41 -31.37
CA ALA A 345 -46.29 16.26 -30.21
C ALA A 345 -46.31 15.46 -28.88
N THR A 346 -47.24 14.51 -28.76
CA THR A 346 -47.33 13.59 -27.61
C THR A 346 -46.03 12.76 -27.47
N ILE A 347 -45.51 12.20 -28.57
CA ILE A 347 -44.24 11.44 -28.54
C ILE A 347 -43.08 12.31 -28.14
N ILE A 348 -43.02 13.57 -28.63
CA ILE A 348 -41.96 14.53 -28.24
C ILE A 348 -42.04 14.81 -26.74
N GLU A 349 -43.22 15.03 -26.19
CA GLU A 349 -43.44 15.29 -24.77
C GLU A 349 -43.08 14.06 -23.91
N GLU A 350 -43.52 12.86 -24.28
CA GLU A 350 -43.19 11.62 -23.59
C GLU A 350 -41.67 11.35 -23.55
N GLU A 351 -40.97 11.58 -24.65
CA GLU A 351 -39.50 11.38 -24.70
C GLU A 351 -38.72 12.48 -23.95
N ALA A 352 -39.28 13.70 -23.88
CA ALA A 352 -38.72 14.78 -23.05
C ALA A 352 -38.86 14.47 -21.55
N ASP A 353 -40.03 14.00 -21.13
CA ASP A 353 -40.30 13.55 -19.75
C ASP A 353 -39.41 12.36 -19.36
N ARG A 354 -39.25 11.41 -20.28
CA ARG A 354 -38.32 10.29 -20.10
C ARG A 354 -36.89 10.75 -19.92
N LEU A 355 -36.43 11.72 -20.71
CA LEU A 355 -35.08 12.31 -20.59
C LEU A 355 -34.91 12.99 -19.23
N THR A 356 -35.90 13.73 -18.77
CA THR A 356 -35.88 14.37 -17.45
C THR A 356 -35.75 13.34 -16.33
N LYS A 357 -36.56 12.28 -16.35
CA LYS A 357 -36.47 11.17 -15.37
C LYS A 357 -35.10 10.49 -15.38
N LEU A 358 -34.50 10.33 -16.56
CA LEU A 358 -33.16 9.75 -16.68
C LEU A 358 -32.10 10.66 -16.03
N ILE A 359 -32.16 11.98 -16.27
CA ILE A 359 -31.25 12.97 -15.66
C ILE A 359 -31.42 12.96 -14.13
N ASP A 360 -32.63 12.97 -13.61
CA ASP A 360 -32.89 12.94 -12.17
C ASP A 360 -32.32 11.68 -11.52
N ASN A 361 -32.51 10.51 -12.14
CA ASN A 361 -31.92 9.24 -11.69
C ASN A 361 -30.38 9.27 -11.69
N LEU A 362 -29.75 9.93 -12.68
CA LEU A 362 -28.30 10.10 -12.74
C LEU A 362 -27.80 11.02 -11.62
N LEU A 363 -28.50 12.13 -11.36
CA LEU A 363 -28.17 13.04 -10.28
C LEU A 363 -28.31 12.35 -8.91
N ASP A 364 -29.38 11.59 -8.70
CA ASP A 364 -29.55 10.81 -7.47
C ASP A 364 -28.44 9.78 -7.31
N ALA A 365 -28.12 9.01 -8.35
CA ALA A 365 -27.02 8.03 -8.32
C ALA A 365 -25.66 8.68 -8.07
N SER A 366 -25.41 9.88 -8.57
CA SER A 366 -24.18 10.65 -8.32
C SER A 366 -24.10 11.14 -6.87
N ARG A 367 -25.21 11.66 -6.32
CA ARG A 367 -25.27 12.13 -4.92
C ARG A 367 -25.02 10.99 -3.93
N LEU A 368 -25.52 9.78 -4.23
CA LEU A 368 -25.27 8.58 -3.43
C LEU A 368 -23.77 8.23 -3.30
N GLN A 369 -22.95 8.56 -4.30
CA GLN A 369 -21.50 8.30 -4.24
C GLN A 369 -20.74 9.27 -3.33
N VAL A 370 -21.23 10.49 -3.15
CA VAL A 370 -20.43 11.57 -2.52
C VAL A 370 -20.78 11.79 -1.04
N GLY A 371 -21.86 11.21 -0.52
CA GLY A 371 -22.20 11.45 0.88
C GLY A 371 -23.57 10.98 1.33
N GLY A 372 -24.24 10.13 0.55
CA GLY A 372 -25.54 9.59 0.89
C GLY A 372 -26.73 10.51 0.54
N LEU A 373 -27.92 9.95 0.62
CA LEU A 373 -29.18 10.68 0.42
C LEU A 373 -29.49 11.50 1.69
N LYS A 374 -29.68 12.80 1.54
CA LYS A 374 -30.29 13.61 2.61
C LYS A 374 -31.78 13.40 2.57
N LEU A 375 -32.37 12.87 3.65
CA LEU A 375 -33.78 12.60 3.79
C LEU A 375 -34.48 13.73 4.56
N ASN A 376 -35.66 14.11 4.10
CA ASN A 376 -36.59 14.97 4.84
C ASN A 376 -37.59 14.12 5.58
N HIS A 377 -37.25 13.70 6.80
CA HIS A 377 -38.09 12.82 7.60
C HIS A 377 -39.36 13.54 8.06
N GLY A 378 -40.51 12.85 7.91
CA GLY A 378 -41.81 13.21 8.45
C GLY A 378 -42.62 11.97 8.69
N ASP A 379 -43.78 12.11 9.36
CA ASP A 379 -44.73 10.99 9.55
C ASP A 379 -45.42 10.66 8.23
N VAL A 380 -45.10 9.51 7.66
CA VAL A 380 -45.56 9.11 6.32
C VAL A 380 -46.56 7.94 6.41
N ALA A 381 -47.72 8.12 5.80
CA ALA A 381 -48.70 7.07 5.56
C ALA A 381 -48.36 6.34 4.25
N VAL A 382 -47.56 5.27 4.34
CA VAL A 382 -47.06 4.52 3.17
C VAL A 382 -48.19 3.85 2.40
N ASP A 383 -49.23 3.37 3.09
CA ASP A 383 -50.45 2.81 2.48
C ASP A 383 -51.21 3.83 1.61
N ALA A 384 -51.28 5.08 2.07
CA ALA A 384 -51.92 6.15 1.29
C ALA A 384 -51.10 6.48 0.01
N ILE A 385 -49.76 6.53 0.12
CA ILE A 385 -48.90 6.70 -1.05
C ILE A 385 -49.04 5.52 -2.01
N ALA A 386 -49.02 4.27 -1.51
CA ALA A 386 -49.17 3.08 -2.33
C ALA A 386 -50.51 3.06 -3.08
N ARG A 387 -51.63 3.37 -2.39
CA ARG A 387 -52.95 3.46 -3.03
C ARG A 387 -52.96 4.53 -4.12
N ARG A 388 -52.41 5.72 -3.85
CA ARG A 388 -52.33 6.79 -4.84
C ARG A 388 -51.51 6.37 -6.08
N GLN A 389 -50.40 5.67 -5.88
CA GLN A 389 -49.56 5.19 -6.98
C GLN A 389 -50.31 4.12 -7.81
N ILE A 390 -51.01 3.19 -7.18
CA ILE A 390 -51.81 2.20 -7.87
C ILE A 390 -52.89 2.86 -8.74
N GLU A 391 -53.60 3.89 -8.25
CA GLU A 391 -54.57 4.63 -9.05
C GLU A 391 -53.94 5.34 -10.26
N LEU A 392 -52.76 5.96 -10.09
CA LEU A 392 -52.03 6.56 -11.19
C LEU A 392 -51.62 5.54 -12.26
N PHE A 393 -51.09 4.39 -11.85
CA PHE A 393 -50.69 3.36 -12.81
C PHE A 393 -51.86 2.63 -13.46
N ARG A 394 -53.04 2.59 -12.84
CA ARG A 394 -54.28 2.05 -13.46
C ARG A 394 -54.67 2.80 -14.75
N THR A 395 -54.39 4.11 -14.82
CA THR A 395 -54.64 4.90 -16.01
C THR A 395 -53.65 4.65 -17.14
N GLN A 396 -52.50 4.05 -16.82
CA GLN A 396 -51.37 3.85 -17.78
C GLN A 396 -51.36 2.43 -18.39
N THR A 397 -52.11 1.48 -17.82
CA THR A 397 -52.17 0.13 -18.37
C THR A 397 -53.57 -0.47 -18.30
N ALA A 398 -53.99 -1.03 -19.40
CA ALA A 398 -55.27 -1.79 -19.50
C ALA A 398 -55.10 -3.30 -19.37
N ARG A 399 -53.86 -3.80 -19.37
CA ARG A 399 -53.53 -5.24 -19.38
C ARG A 399 -53.30 -5.82 -17.98
N HIS A 400 -53.07 -4.95 -16.97
CA HIS A 400 -52.74 -5.37 -15.63
C HIS A 400 -53.86 -5.07 -14.64
N SER A 401 -54.08 -5.99 -13.69
CA SER A 401 -54.97 -5.77 -12.55
C SER A 401 -54.13 -5.28 -11.36
N LEU A 402 -54.23 -3.99 -11.01
CA LEU A 402 -53.46 -3.40 -9.93
C LEU A 402 -54.27 -3.34 -8.64
N SER A 403 -53.73 -3.78 -7.52
CA SER A 403 -54.36 -3.71 -6.19
C SER A 403 -53.38 -3.26 -5.11
N ALA A 404 -53.91 -2.60 -4.07
CA ALA A 404 -53.18 -2.22 -2.87
C ALA A 404 -53.93 -2.78 -1.64
N GLU A 405 -53.28 -3.66 -0.89
CA GLU A 405 -53.83 -4.38 0.25
C GLU A 405 -53.04 -4.07 1.50
N PHE A 406 -53.64 -3.32 2.42
CA PHE A 406 -53.04 -2.92 3.68
C PHE A 406 -54.03 -3.15 4.82
N PRO A 407 -53.59 -3.67 5.99
CA PRO A 407 -54.41 -3.73 7.17
C PRO A 407 -54.84 -2.33 7.64
N SER A 408 -56.01 -2.22 8.26
CA SER A 408 -56.45 -0.94 8.82
C SER A 408 -56.62 -1.07 10.34
N PRO A 409 -55.97 -0.21 11.15
CA PRO A 409 -55.09 0.88 10.75
C PRO A 409 -53.71 0.39 10.33
N PHE A 410 -53.05 1.14 9.40
CA PHE A 410 -51.65 0.91 9.04
C PHE A 410 -50.76 1.96 9.73
N PRO A 411 -49.58 1.59 10.29
CA PRO A 411 -48.74 2.51 11.04
C PRO A 411 -48.14 3.61 10.16
N LEU A 412 -48.02 4.82 10.72
CA LEU A 412 -47.16 5.86 10.16
C LEU A 412 -45.69 5.48 10.42
N VAL A 413 -44.79 5.91 9.52
CA VAL A 413 -43.34 5.68 9.66
C VAL A 413 -42.57 7.00 9.45
N PRO A 414 -41.49 7.21 10.18
CA PRO A 414 -40.61 8.37 9.97
C PRO A 414 -39.84 8.18 8.67
N ALA A 415 -40.30 8.81 7.60
CA ALA A 415 -39.71 8.64 6.26
C ALA A 415 -39.79 9.93 5.44
N ASP A 416 -39.08 9.94 4.30
CA ASP A 416 -39.22 10.97 3.27
C ASP A 416 -40.31 10.54 2.26
N ALA A 417 -41.44 11.23 2.29
CA ALA A 417 -42.61 10.89 1.46
C ALA A 417 -42.26 10.89 -0.04
N ALA A 418 -41.49 11.85 -0.53
CA ALA A 418 -41.10 11.92 -1.94
C ALA A 418 -40.18 10.75 -2.34
N ARG A 419 -39.31 10.33 -1.47
CA ARG A 419 -38.41 9.18 -1.71
C ARG A 419 -39.16 7.86 -1.64
N VAL A 420 -40.13 7.71 -0.72
CA VAL A 420 -41.02 6.54 -0.67
C VAL A 420 -41.86 6.46 -1.94
N GLU A 421 -42.38 7.58 -2.42
CA GLU A 421 -43.11 7.65 -3.69
C GLU A 421 -42.22 7.23 -4.87
N GLN A 422 -40.99 7.73 -4.95
CA GLN A 422 -39.99 7.35 -5.97
C GLN A 422 -39.66 5.85 -5.92
N LEU A 423 -39.51 5.28 -4.72
CA LEU A 423 -39.27 3.85 -4.50
C LEU A 423 -40.43 3.01 -5.06
N LEU A 424 -41.68 3.32 -4.67
CA LEU A 424 -42.87 2.61 -5.15
C LEU A 424 -43.05 2.75 -6.66
N ASN A 425 -42.81 3.94 -7.21
CA ASN A 425 -42.82 4.16 -8.66
C ASN A 425 -41.82 3.27 -9.40
N ASN A 426 -40.61 3.12 -8.89
CA ASN A 426 -39.59 2.25 -9.49
C ASN A 426 -40.00 0.78 -9.44
N LEU A 427 -40.56 0.32 -8.31
CA LEU A 427 -40.95 -1.09 -8.16
C LEU A 427 -42.20 -1.43 -8.97
N ILE A 428 -43.25 -0.59 -8.92
CA ILE A 428 -44.50 -0.80 -9.68
C ILE A 428 -44.23 -0.68 -11.19
N GLY A 429 -43.43 0.31 -11.61
CA GLY A 429 -43.05 0.48 -13.01
C GLY A 429 -42.28 -0.72 -13.55
N ASN A 430 -41.40 -1.31 -12.74
CA ASN A 430 -40.70 -2.55 -13.09
C ASN A 430 -41.71 -3.74 -13.20
N ALA A 431 -42.62 -3.88 -12.26
CA ALA A 431 -43.67 -4.92 -12.30
C ALA A 431 -44.48 -4.88 -13.61
N ILE A 432 -44.91 -3.68 -14.03
CA ILE A 432 -45.64 -3.50 -15.32
C ILE A 432 -44.76 -3.84 -16.51
N LYS A 433 -43.53 -3.35 -16.50
CA LYS A 433 -42.56 -3.50 -17.58
C LYS A 433 -42.16 -4.96 -17.83
N TYR A 434 -41.99 -5.74 -16.78
CA TYR A 434 -41.54 -7.14 -16.85
C TYR A 434 -42.68 -8.17 -16.79
N SER A 435 -43.92 -7.71 -16.91
CA SER A 435 -45.11 -8.53 -17.09
C SER A 435 -45.81 -8.23 -18.44
N PRO A 436 -45.16 -8.48 -19.60
CA PRO A 436 -45.66 -8.04 -20.92
C PRO A 436 -47.00 -8.64 -21.30
N ASP A 437 -47.33 -9.82 -20.78
CA ASP A 437 -48.57 -10.52 -21.03
C ASP A 437 -49.73 -10.05 -20.12
N GLY A 438 -49.45 -9.06 -19.26
CA GLY A 438 -50.40 -8.59 -18.25
C GLY A 438 -50.32 -9.40 -16.96
N GLY A 439 -51.39 -9.44 -16.20
CA GLY A 439 -51.48 -10.17 -14.94
C GLY A 439 -51.72 -9.29 -13.72
N ALA A 440 -51.73 -9.88 -12.54
CA ALA A 440 -51.97 -9.17 -11.30
C ALA A 440 -50.68 -8.54 -10.74
N ILE A 441 -50.75 -7.24 -10.42
CA ILE A 441 -49.73 -6.52 -9.68
C ILE A 441 -50.31 -6.10 -8.34
N ARG A 442 -49.72 -6.60 -7.24
CA ARG A 442 -50.22 -6.36 -5.89
C ARG A 442 -49.20 -5.65 -5.05
N VAL A 443 -49.64 -4.59 -4.37
CA VAL A 443 -48.85 -3.92 -3.34
C VAL A 443 -49.45 -4.27 -1.99
N THR A 444 -48.70 -5.00 -1.17
CA THR A 444 -49.19 -5.43 0.15
C THR A 444 -48.36 -4.84 1.26
N GLY A 445 -48.98 -4.49 2.38
CA GLY A 445 -48.30 -3.99 3.57
C GLY A 445 -48.51 -4.87 4.77
N ARG A 446 -47.48 -5.05 5.59
CA ARG A 446 -47.53 -5.78 6.86
C ARG A 446 -46.86 -4.96 7.95
N ALA A 447 -47.55 -4.77 9.07
CA ALA A 447 -46.96 -4.16 10.26
C ALA A 447 -46.12 -5.21 11.02
N LEU A 448 -44.86 -4.90 11.28
CA LEU A 448 -43.96 -5.63 12.15
C LEU A 448 -43.78 -4.87 13.47
N PRO A 449 -43.20 -5.48 14.51
CA PRO A 449 -42.97 -4.78 15.79
C PRO A 449 -42.18 -3.48 15.62
N ASP A 450 -41.07 -3.51 14.90
CA ASP A 450 -40.11 -2.41 14.79
C ASP A 450 -40.07 -1.76 13.40
N ALA A 451 -40.86 -2.26 12.44
CA ALA A 451 -40.85 -1.79 11.05
C ALA A 451 -42.22 -2.01 10.37
N VAL A 452 -42.38 -1.44 9.17
CA VAL A 452 -43.37 -1.88 8.23
C VAL A 452 -42.71 -2.60 7.07
N GLU A 453 -43.29 -3.69 6.59
CA GLU A 453 -42.86 -4.42 5.41
C GLU A 453 -43.86 -4.16 4.27
N ILE A 454 -43.32 -3.73 3.13
CA ILE A 454 -44.11 -3.50 1.91
C ILE A 454 -43.59 -4.45 0.83
N THR A 455 -44.50 -5.11 0.12
CA THR A 455 -44.18 -6.03 -0.96
C THR A 455 -44.93 -5.62 -2.23
N VAL A 456 -44.16 -5.48 -3.32
CA VAL A 456 -44.71 -5.32 -4.69
C VAL A 456 -44.51 -6.62 -5.42
N SER A 457 -45.58 -7.29 -5.83
CA SER A 457 -45.54 -8.57 -6.53
C SER A 457 -46.16 -8.48 -7.90
N ASP A 458 -45.60 -9.18 -8.87
CA ASP A 458 -46.06 -9.33 -10.25
C ASP A 458 -46.11 -10.79 -10.67
N GLU A 459 -46.81 -11.06 -11.78
CA GLU A 459 -46.93 -12.36 -12.44
C GLU A 459 -46.08 -12.41 -13.74
N GLY A 460 -44.96 -11.68 -13.78
CA GLY A 460 -44.09 -11.53 -14.95
C GLY A 460 -43.12 -12.68 -15.19
N ILE A 461 -42.13 -12.41 -16.00
CA ILE A 461 -41.13 -13.39 -16.47
C ILE A 461 -40.28 -13.99 -15.35
N GLY A 462 -40.19 -13.33 -14.20
CA GLY A 462 -39.35 -13.75 -13.07
C GLY A 462 -37.85 -13.50 -13.31
N ILE A 463 -37.03 -13.82 -12.28
CA ILE A 463 -35.59 -13.55 -12.20
C ILE A 463 -34.88 -14.83 -11.81
N PRO A 464 -33.89 -15.31 -12.57
CA PRO A 464 -33.04 -16.45 -12.21
C PRO A 464 -32.34 -16.23 -10.86
N LEU A 465 -32.13 -17.30 -10.08
CA LEU A 465 -31.59 -17.24 -8.73
C LEU A 465 -30.17 -16.60 -8.70
N GLU A 466 -29.37 -16.93 -9.68
CA GLU A 466 -27.99 -16.42 -9.85
C GLU A 466 -27.94 -14.91 -10.08
N GLU A 467 -29.02 -14.33 -10.63
CA GLU A 467 -29.08 -12.91 -10.96
C GLU A 467 -29.67 -12.05 -9.81
N GLN A 468 -30.39 -12.66 -8.86
CA GLN A 468 -31.10 -11.93 -7.81
C GLN A 468 -30.21 -11.11 -6.87
N SER A 469 -28.96 -11.50 -6.69
CA SER A 469 -28.00 -10.72 -5.90
C SER A 469 -27.52 -9.47 -6.64
N ARG A 470 -27.46 -9.51 -7.96
CA ARG A 470 -26.87 -8.50 -8.83
C ARG A 470 -27.84 -7.44 -9.35
N ILE A 471 -29.15 -7.72 -9.38
CA ILE A 471 -30.15 -6.77 -9.91
C ILE A 471 -30.20 -5.43 -9.18
N PHE A 472 -29.64 -5.35 -7.98
CA PHE A 472 -29.50 -4.10 -7.21
C PHE A 472 -28.18 -3.37 -7.47
N GLU A 473 -27.29 -3.96 -8.26
CA GLU A 473 -26.06 -3.32 -8.69
C GLU A 473 -26.36 -2.19 -9.69
N ARG A 474 -25.50 -1.21 -9.71
CA ARG A 474 -25.61 -0.06 -10.58
C ARG A 474 -25.44 -0.46 -12.05
N PHE A 475 -26.38 -0.05 -12.91
CA PHE A 475 -26.42 -0.36 -14.35
C PHE A 475 -26.57 -1.83 -14.71
N TYR A 476 -26.78 -2.68 -13.72
CA TYR A 476 -26.94 -4.08 -13.98
C TYR A 476 -28.27 -4.35 -14.71
N ARG A 477 -28.20 -5.19 -15.74
CA ARG A 477 -29.35 -5.67 -16.53
C ARG A 477 -29.10 -7.11 -16.88
N ILE A 478 -30.13 -7.94 -16.77
CA ILE A 478 -30.06 -9.33 -17.21
C ILE A 478 -30.00 -9.33 -18.75
N ASP A 479 -29.01 -10.00 -19.31
CA ASP A 479 -28.79 -10.05 -20.78
C ASP A 479 -29.65 -11.12 -21.43
N ASP A 480 -30.98 -10.93 -21.38
CA ASP A 480 -31.97 -11.80 -22.03
C ASP A 480 -32.66 -11.06 -23.19
N ALA A 481 -33.19 -11.83 -24.17
CA ALA A 481 -33.84 -11.29 -25.37
C ALA A 481 -35.05 -10.39 -25.04
N LEU A 482 -35.74 -10.65 -23.93
CA LEU A 482 -36.86 -9.84 -23.43
C LEU A 482 -36.36 -8.58 -22.71
N SER A 483 -35.29 -8.68 -21.93
CA SER A 483 -34.64 -7.52 -21.27
C SER A 483 -34.08 -6.53 -22.28
N ARG A 484 -33.62 -6.99 -23.43
CA ARG A 484 -33.13 -6.11 -24.52
C ARG A 484 -34.23 -5.27 -25.13
N ARG A 485 -35.48 -5.76 -25.17
CA ARG A 485 -36.68 -5.01 -25.63
C ARG A 485 -37.20 -4.03 -24.57
N ALA A 486 -36.97 -4.35 -23.29
CA ALA A 486 -37.42 -3.53 -22.17
C ALA A 486 -36.38 -2.41 -21.93
N GLN A 487 -36.61 -1.22 -22.47
CA GLN A 487 -35.76 -0.03 -22.30
C GLN A 487 -35.56 0.34 -20.83
N GLY A 488 -34.32 0.72 -20.40
CA GLY A 488 -34.06 1.21 -19.04
C GLY A 488 -32.58 1.26 -18.68
N SER A 489 -32.23 2.23 -17.85
CA SER A 489 -30.84 2.56 -17.47
C SER A 489 -30.18 1.59 -16.48
N GLY A 490 -30.93 0.65 -15.86
CA GLY A 490 -30.43 -0.19 -14.76
C GLY A 490 -30.18 0.57 -13.46
N LEU A 491 -30.71 1.79 -13.31
CA LEU A 491 -30.56 2.61 -12.10
C LEU A 491 -31.73 2.50 -11.12
N GLY A 492 -32.92 2.10 -11.59
CA GLY A 492 -34.13 2.13 -10.77
C GLY A 492 -34.04 1.27 -9.50
N LEU A 493 -33.61 0.00 -9.60
CA LEU A 493 -33.45 -0.88 -8.45
C LEU A 493 -32.28 -0.49 -7.55
N TYR A 494 -31.19 0.03 -8.11
CA TYR A 494 -30.08 0.61 -7.35
C TYR A 494 -30.53 1.79 -6.49
N ILE A 495 -31.30 2.74 -7.08
CA ILE A 495 -31.87 3.88 -6.35
C ILE A 495 -32.90 3.40 -5.31
N ALA A 496 -33.75 2.41 -5.65
CA ALA A 496 -34.69 1.81 -4.72
C ALA A 496 -34.00 1.24 -3.48
N LYS A 497 -32.91 0.50 -3.68
CA LYS A 497 -32.08 -0.03 -2.59
C LYS A 497 -31.49 1.09 -1.75
N ALA A 498 -30.89 2.09 -2.37
CA ALA A 498 -30.28 3.21 -1.68
C ALA A 498 -31.29 4.04 -0.86
N ILE A 499 -32.52 4.24 -1.37
CA ILE A 499 -33.60 4.89 -0.63
C ILE A 499 -33.93 4.09 0.62
N VAL A 500 -34.12 2.78 0.51
CA VAL A 500 -34.47 1.92 1.65
C VAL A 500 -33.34 1.88 2.68
N GLU A 501 -32.09 1.72 2.24
CA GLU A 501 -30.92 1.71 3.13
C GLU A 501 -30.72 3.06 3.83
N ALA A 502 -30.97 4.17 3.15
CA ALA A 502 -30.90 5.51 3.75
C ALA A 502 -31.95 5.72 4.86
N HIS A 503 -33.10 5.04 4.76
CA HIS A 503 -34.12 5.01 5.81
C HIS A 503 -33.85 3.98 6.91
N GLY A 504 -32.67 3.28 6.89
CA GLY A 504 -32.35 2.22 7.86
C GLY A 504 -33.09 0.90 7.62
N GLY A 505 -33.73 0.75 6.48
CA GLY A 505 -34.50 -0.45 6.10
C GLY A 505 -33.66 -1.47 5.32
N ARG A 506 -34.32 -2.52 4.86
CA ARG A 506 -33.77 -3.59 4.01
C ARG A 506 -34.68 -3.86 2.83
N ILE A 507 -34.09 -4.11 1.64
CA ILE A 507 -34.81 -4.55 0.44
C ILE A 507 -34.27 -5.91 -0.01
N TRP A 508 -35.19 -6.76 -0.51
CA TRP A 508 -34.86 -8.07 -1.07
C TRP A 508 -35.86 -8.46 -2.16
N VAL A 509 -35.54 -9.53 -2.88
CA VAL A 509 -36.38 -10.10 -3.95
C VAL A 509 -36.60 -11.57 -3.69
N ARG A 510 -37.80 -12.05 -4.07
CA ARG A 510 -38.15 -13.46 -4.21
C ARG A 510 -38.76 -13.65 -5.60
N SER A 511 -38.12 -14.47 -6.42
CA SER A 511 -38.54 -14.67 -7.80
C SER A 511 -38.13 -16.04 -8.30
N ALA A 512 -38.83 -16.54 -9.29
CA ALA A 512 -38.42 -17.69 -10.06
C ALA A 512 -38.83 -17.49 -11.54
N PRO A 513 -38.05 -17.97 -12.50
CA PRO A 513 -38.40 -17.86 -13.92
C PRO A 513 -39.81 -18.38 -14.22
N GLY A 514 -40.61 -17.56 -14.90
CA GLY A 514 -41.99 -17.86 -15.27
C GLY A 514 -43.01 -17.86 -14.11
N ARG A 515 -42.61 -17.45 -12.89
CA ARG A 515 -43.51 -17.38 -11.71
C ARG A 515 -43.68 -15.98 -11.13
N GLY A 516 -43.20 -14.97 -11.87
CA GLY A 516 -43.23 -13.58 -11.43
C GLY A 516 -42.20 -13.22 -10.38
N THR A 517 -42.31 -12.00 -9.85
CA THR A 517 -41.37 -11.43 -8.91
C THR A 517 -42.09 -10.75 -7.73
N ALA A 518 -41.50 -10.86 -6.54
CA ALA A 518 -41.94 -10.11 -5.36
C ALA A 518 -40.70 -9.35 -4.79
N PHE A 519 -40.75 -8.03 -4.90
CA PHE A 519 -39.80 -7.13 -4.23
C PHE A 519 -40.39 -6.72 -2.89
N SER A 520 -39.64 -6.98 -1.82
CA SER A 520 -40.07 -6.60 -0.47
C SER A 520 -39.03 -5.64 0.14
N PHE A 521 -39.53 -4.66 0.90
CA PHE A 521 -38.66 -3.77 1.65
C PHE A 521 -39.26 -3.43 3.02
N THR A 522 -38.38 -3.04 3.96
CA THR A 522 -38.83 -2.58 5.28
C THR A 522 -38.47 -1.11 5.47
N LEU A 523 -39.31 -0.41 6.25
CA LEU A 523 -39.02 0.91 6.79
C LEU A 523 -39.17 0.85 8.32
N PRO A 524 -38.19 1.31 9.10
CA PRO A 524 -38.29 1.36 10.56
C PRO A 524 -39.45 2.24 11.03
N ARG A 525 -39.95 1.93 12.23
CA ARG A 525 -41.04 2.71 12.86
C ARG A 525 -40.53 3.74 13.86
N GLU A 526 -39.23 3.63 14.25
CA GLU A 526 -38.54 4.54 15.13
C GLU A 526 -37.23 5.01 14.48
#